data_97115283d02ccb48c37c7b10e3c2c8ab
#
_entry.id   97115283d02ccb48c37c7b10e3c2c8ab
#
_cell.length_a   1.000
_cell.length_b   1.000
_cell.length_c   1.000
_cell.angle_alpha   90.00
_cell.angle_beta   90.00
_cell.angle_gamma   90.00
#
_symmetry.space_group_name_H-M   'P 1'
#
loop_
_entity.id
_entity.type
_entity.pdbx_description
1 polymer ?
#
loop_
_entity_poly.entity_id
_entity_poly.type
_entity_poly.pdbx_seq_one_letter_code
_entity_poly.pdbx_strand_id
1 'polypeptide(L)'
;MTKLKICGLKELDNVLTAIDSNVDYIGFVFVPNSKREISSKKATTIIKNIKRKKPNLKQKFVGVFANQSPEEISEIISNCGLDMVQLCGDENESFWSKIPTAIIKQIKINENIPLNELLNQIEPEIEKINQHNHIALLDKKIKGIHGGGGEKFNWEIAKILTKNHEF
;
A
#
# COMPACT_ATOMS: atom_id res chain seq x y z
N MET A 1 -1.86 13.92 -12.63
CA MET A 1 -2.45 12.76 -13.35
C MET A 1 -2.76 11.68 -12.31
N THR A 2 -3.95 11.12 -12.30
CA THR A 2 -4.36 10.09 -11.34
C THR A 2 -3.55 8.80 -11.56
N LYS A 3 -3.03 8.23 -10.49
CA LYS A 3 -2.34 6.94 -10.51
C LYS A 3 -3.29 5.82 -10.10
N LEU A 4 -3.16 4.65 -10.73
CA LEU A 4 -4.00 3.50 -10.50
C LEU A 4 -3.19 2.33 -9.92
N LYS A 5 -3.68 1.73 -8.84
CA LYS A 5 -3.13 0.52 -8.23
C LYS A 5 -4.15 -0.61 -8.24
N ILE A 6 -3.78 -1.77 -8.78
CA ILE A 6 -4.54 -3.01 -8.63
C ILE A 6 -3.83 -3.90 -7.61
N CYS A 7 -4.57 -4.31 -6.58
CA CYS A 7 -4.00 -4.94 -5.39
C CYS A 7 -4.58 -6.34 -5.11
N GLY A 8 -3.72 -7.24 -4.63
CA GLY A 8 -4.11 -8.59 -4.22
C GLY A 8 -4.11 -9.58 -5.38
N LEU A 9 -3.28 -9.35 -6.39
CA LEU A 9 -3.09 -10.27 -7.50
C LEU A 9 -2.26 -11.48 -7.05
N LYS A 10 -2.64 -12.68 -7.54
CA LYS A 10 -2.02 -13.95 -7.14
C LYS A 10 -1.65 -14.84 -8.33
N GLU A 11 -2.11 -14.50 -9.53
CA GLU A 11 -1.89 -15.29 -10.73
C GLU A 11 -1.20 -14.46 -11.81
N LEU A 12 -0.29 -15.09 -12.58
CA LEU A 12 0.52 -14.43 -13.60
C LEU A 12 -0.35 -13.73 -14.66
N ASP A 13 -1.40 -14.39 -15.13
CA ASP A 13 -2.27 -13.85 -16.18
C ASP A 13 -3.01 -12.59 -15.72
N ASN A 14 -3.46 -12.56 -14.46
CA ASN A 14 -4.10 -11.38 -13.89
C ASN A 14 -3.11 -10.22 -13.76
N VAL A 15 -1.84 -10.49 -13.43
CA VAL A 15 -0.80 -9.47 -13.37
C VAL A 15 -0.49 -8.94 -14.78
N LEU A 16 -0.41 -9.81 -15.79
CA LEU A 16 -0.21 -9.39 -17.19
C LEU A 16 -1.38 -8.53 -17.67
N THR A 17 -2.62 -8.91 -17.37
CA THR A 17 -3.81 -8.10 -17.69
C THR A 17 -3.74 -6.71 -17.04
N ALA A 18 -3.33 -6.62 -15.77
CA ALA A 18 -3.16 -5.34 -15.09
C ALA A 18 -2.07 -4.48 -15.76
N ILE A 19 -0.95 -5.08 -16.17
CA ILE A 19 0.11 -4.40 -16.91
C ILE A 19 -0.39 -3.86 -18.25
N ASP A 20 -1.10 -4.68 -18.99
CA ASP A 20 -1.64 -4.33 -20.31
C ASP A 20 -2.76 -3.26 -20.21
N SER A 21 -3.42 -3.17 -19.05
CA SER A 21 -4.36 -2.10 -18.70
C SER A 21 -3.66 -0.79 -18.27
N ASN A 22 -2.33 -0.73 -18.34
CA ASN A 22 -1.52 0.45 -18.06
C ASN A 22 -1.72 1.04 -16.65
N VAL A 23 -1.87 0.18 -15.63
CA VAL A 23 -1.88 0.61 -14.23
C VAL A 23 -0.48 1.09 -13.81
N ASP A 24 -0.38 1.91 -12.76
CA ASP A 24 0.91 2.40 -12.24
C ASP A 24 1.52 1.42 -11.23
N TYR A 25 0.67 0.78 -10.42
CA TYR A 25 1.09 -0.08 -9.32
C TYR A 25 0.40 -1.43 -9.34
N ILE A 26 1.15 -2.47 -9.01
CA ILE A 26 0.70 -3.87 -8.92
C ILE A 26 0.97 -4.37 -7.51
N GLY A 27 -0.09 -4.68 -6.75
CA GLY A 27 -0.01 -5.04 -5.34
C GLY A 27 -0.09 -6.54 -5.08
N PHE A 28 0.82 -7.05 -4.24
CA PHE A 28 0.84 -8.41 -3.70
C PHE A 28 0.64 -8.35 -2.19
N VAL A 29 -0.28 -9.13 -1.63
CA VAL A 29 -0.62 -9.09 -0.21
C VAL A 29 0.14 -10.18 0.53
N PHE A 30 1.03 -9.77 1.45
CA PHE A 30 1.80 -10.68 2.31
C PHE A 30 1.25 -10.75 3.74
N VAL A 31 0.10 -10.14 3.99
CA VAL A 31 -0.56 -10.16 5.30
C VAL A 31 -1.07 -11.57 5.60
N PRO A 32 -0.62 -12.22 6.67
CA PRO A 32 -1.05 -13.58 7.02
C PRO A 32 -2.56 -13.68 7.21
N ASN A 33 -3.14 -14.79 6.79
CA ASN A 33 -4.58 -15.09 6.86
C ASN A 33 -5.49 -14.15 6.04
N SER A 34 -4.92 -13.30 5.18
CA SER A 34 -5.70 -12.52 4.22
C SER A 34 -6.24 -13.44 3.13
N LYS A 35 -7.51 -13.22 2.70
CA LYS A 35 -8.09 -13.90 1.54
C LYS A 35 -7.27 -13.73 0.25
N ARG A 36 -6.48 -12.65 0.17
CA ARG A 36 -5.62 -12.30 -0.96
C ARG A 36 -4.14 -12.57 -0.71
N GLU A 37 -3.81 -13.27 0.38
CA GLU A 37 -2.43 -13.62 0.72
C GLU A 37 -1.74 -14.39 -0.41
N ILE A 38 -0.49 -14.05 -0.67
CA ILE A 38 0.41 -14.76 -1.59
C ILE A 38 1.72 -15.07 -0.88
N SER A 39 2.28 -16.25 -1.11
CA SER A 39 3.60 -16.57 -0.58
C SER A 39 4.72 -15.80 -1.30
N SER A 40 5.78 -15.45 -0.57
CA SER A 40 6.98 -14.81 -1.13
C SER A 40 7.53 -15.60 -2.33
N LYS A 41 7.59 -16.92 -2.25
CA LYS A 41 8.03 -17.80 -3.35
C LYS A 41 7.19 -17.62 -4.61
N LYS A 42 5.85 -17.59 -4.49
CA LYS A 42 4.95 -17.42 -5.65
C LYS A 42 5.07 -16.03 -6.24
N ALA A 43 5.10 -14.98 -5.40
CA ALA A 43 5.29 -13.60 -5.83
C ALA A 43 6.62 -13.41 -6.56
N THR A 44 7.71 -13.95 -6.02
CA THR A 44 9.04 -13.95 -6.65
C THR A 44 9.01 -14.57 -8.05
N THR A 45 8.36 -15.72 -8.19
CA THR A 45 8.24 -16.40 -9.49
C THR A 45 7.50 -15.54 -10.51
N ILE A 46 6.38 -14.94 -10.12
CA ILE A 46 5.58 -14.05 -10.98
C ILE A 46 6.41 -12.84 -11.40
N ILE A 47 6.99 -12.11 -10.45
CA ILE A 47 7.75 -10.88 -10.70
C ILE A 47 8.96 -11.15 -11.59
N LYS A 48 9.75 -12.21 -11.32
CA LYS A 48 10.89 -12.59 -12.15
C LYS A 48 10.50 -12.93 -13.59
N ASN A 49 9.39 -13.66 -13.76
CA ASN A 49 8.88 -13.97 -15.10
C ASN A 49 8.47 -12.72 -15.87
N ILE A 50 7.84 -11.75 -15.21
CA ILE A 50 7.42 -10.49 -15.83
C ILE A 50 8.63 -9.65 -16.18
N LYS A 51 9.56 -9.41 -15.26
CA LYS A 51 10.78 -8.60 -15.50
C LYS A 51 11.61 -9.19 -16.64
N ARG A 52 11.66 -10.52 -16.78
CA ARG A 52 12.32 -11.19 -17.92
C ARG A 52 11.62 -10.94 -19.25
N LYS A 53 10.28 -10.98 -19.29
CA LYS A 53 9.49 -10.81 -20.52
C LYS A 53 9.32 -9.33 -20.91
N LYS A 54 9.31 -8.43 -19.94
CA LYS A 54 9.09 -6.98 -20.11
C LYS A 54 10.18 -6.19 -19.36
N PRO A 55 11.42 -6.13 -19.88
CA PRO A 55 12.56 -5.52 -19.18
C PRO A 55 12.39 -4.00 -18.96
N ASN A 56 11.61 -3.33 -19.80
CA ASN A 56 11.32 -1.89 -19.71
C ASN A 56 9.97 -1.60 -19.01
N LEU A 57 9.57 -2.45 -18.06
CA LEU A 57 8.33 -2.29 -17.31
C LEU A 57 8.34 -0.98 -16.51
N LYS A 58 7.28 -0.17 -16.67
CA LYS A 58 7.10 1.10 -15.93
C LYS A 58 6.35 0.92 -14.62
N GLN A 59 5.53 -0.14 -14.53
CA GLN A 59 4.75 -0.46 -13.36
C GLN A 59 5.63 -0.82 -12.17
N LYS A 60 5.24 -0.35 -10.98
CA LYS A 60 5.93 -0.67 -9.72
C LYS A 60 5.22 -1.81 -8.99
N PHE A 61 6.00 -2.77 -8.50
CA PHE A 61 5.50 -3.85 -7.66
C PHE A 61 5.48 -3.41 -6.20
N VAL A 62 4.31 -3.54 -5.57
CA VAL A 62 4.05 -3.10 -4.19
C VAL A 62 3.71 -4.30 -3.32
N GLY A 63 4.47 -4.54 -2.26
CA GLY A 63 4.13 -5.51 -1.22
C GLY A 63 3.23 -4.88 -0.16
N VAL A 64 2.14 -5.53 0.21
CA VAL A 64 1.23 -5.08 1.27
C VAL A 64 1.47 -5.89 2.53
N PHE A 65 1.70 -5.18 3.64
CA PHE A 65 2.05 -5.71 4.95
C PHE A 65 1.19 -5.09 6.06
N ALA A 66 1.10 -5.77 7.20
CA ALA A 66 0.42 -5.27 8.40
C ALA A 66 1.08 -5.87 9.65
N ASN A 67 1.86 -5.07 10.37
CA ASN A 67 2.53 -5.42 11.63
C ASN A 67 3.58 -6.55 11.57
N GLN A 68 4.08 -6.93 10.36
CA GLN A 68 5.26 -7.79 10.26
C GLN A 68 6.52 -7.02 10.67
N SER A 69 7.59 -7.73 11.04
CA SER A 69 8.85 -7.08 11.43
C SER A 69 9.54 -6.40 10.24
N PRO A 70 10.36 -5.36 10.47
CA PRO A 70 11.13 -4.73 9.39
C PRO A 70 12.07 -5.70 8.68
N GLU A 71 12.61 -6.67 9.42
CA GLU A 71 13.51 -7.70 8.92
C GLU A 71 12.78 -8.62 7.94
N GLU A 72 11.60 -9.11 8.31
CA GLU A 72 10.74 -9.95 7.45
C GLU A 72 10.33 -9.19 6.18
N ILE A 73 9.91 -7.93 6.31
CA ILE A 73 9.55 -7.09 5.17
C ILE A 73 10.75 -6.88 4.24
N SER A 74 11.93 -6.58 4.78
CA SER A 74 13.16 -6.36 4.01
C SER A 74 13.61 -7.62 3.27
N GLU A 75 13.46 -8.79 3.88
CA GLU A 75 13.71 -10.06 3.23
C GLU A 75 12.77 -10.28 2.03
N ILE A 76 11.47 -10.04 2.21
CA ILE A 76 10.49 -10.18 1.13
C ILE A 76 10.74 -9.17 0.01
N ILE A 77 11.08 -7.91 0.33
CA ILE A 77 11.47 -6.89 -0.67
C ILE A 77 12.61 -7.42 -1.54
N SER A 78 13.68 -7.89 -0.92
CA SER A 78 14.86 -8.39 -1.60
C SER A 78 14.57 -9.63 -2.45
N ASN A 79 13.89 -10.64 -1.87
CA ASN A 79 13.60 -11.91 -2.54
C ASN A 79 12.66 -11.75 -3.74
N CYS A 80 11.63 -10.89 -3.61
CA CYS A 80 10.63 -10.65 -4.64
C CYS A 80 11.06 -9.57 -5.65
N GLY A 81 11.96 -8.67 -5.27
CA GLY A 81 12.30 -7.48 -6.05
C GLY A 81 11.16 -6.47 -6.09
N LEU A 82 10.56 -6.18 -4.91
CA LEU A 82 9.53 -5.16 -4.77
C LEU A 82 10.13 -3.77 -4.90
N ASP A 83 9.37 -2.86 -5.50
CA ASP A 83 9.78 -1.47 -5.70
C ASP A 83 9.28 -0.55 -4.56
N MET A 84 8.22 -0.94 -3.89
CA MET A 84 7.59 -0.21 -2.78
C MET A 84 6.90 -1.18 -1.82
N VAL A 85 6.57 -0.67 -0.62
CA VAL A 85 5.70 -1.37 0.33
C VAL A 85 4.48 -0.53 0.68
N GLN A 86 3.36 -1.19 0.99
CA GLN A 86 2.19 -0.58 1.61
C GLN A 86 2.05 -1.13 3.02
N LEU A 87 2.05 -0.24 4.01
CA LEU A 87 1.92 -0.57 5.43
C LEU A 87 0.50 -0.26 5.90
N CYS A 88 -0.23 -1.30 6.31
CA CYS A 88 -1.64 -1.23 6.71
C CYS A 88 -1.86 -1.44 8.21
N GLY A 89 -0.81 -1.75 8.96
CA GLY A 89 -0.84 -1.93 10.41
C GLY A 89 -0.64 -0.63 11.18
N ASP A 90 -0.06 -0.78 12.37
CA ASP A 90 0.16 0.33 13.30
C ASP A 90 1.65 0.78 13.30
N GLU A 91 2.33 0.56 12.15
CA GLU A 91 3.74 0.90 11.94
C GLU A 91 3.94 2.42 12.01
N ASN A 92 4.80 2.86 12.92
CA ASN A 92 5.11 4.26 13.17
C ASN A 92 6.37 4.73 12.41
N GLU A 93 6.72 5.99 12.57
CA GLU A 93 7.87 6.62 11.91
C GLU A 93 9.21 5.92 12.18
N SER A 94 9.44 5.47 13.43
CA SER A 94 10.67 4.73 13.77
C SER A 94 10.74 3.36 13.09
N PHE A 95 9.60 2.81 12.68
CA PHE A 95 9.52 1.62 11.86
C PHE A 95 9.85 1.94 10.39
N TRP A 96 9.31 3.06 9.85
CA TRP A 96 9.50 3.42 8.44
C TRP A 96 10.98 3.60 8.08
N SER A 97 11.78 4.18 8.98
CA SER A 97 13.23 4.38 8.79
C SER A 97 14.02 3.09 8.59
N LYS A 98 13.46 1.95 8.95
CA LYS A 98 14.07 0.61 8.77
C LYS A 98 13.70 -0.06 7.46
N ILE A 99 12.77 0.52 6.68
CA ILE A 99 12.31 -0.04 5.42
C ILE A 99 13.11 0.56 4.27
N PRO A 100 13.78 -0.27 3.44
CA PRO A 100 14.74 0.22 2.44
C PRO A 100 14.09 0.73 1.13
N THR A 101 12.76 0.92 1.10
CA THR A 101 12.02 1.38 -0.09
C THR A 101 11.01 2.47 0.26
N ALA A 102 10.45 3.13 -0.76
CA ALA A 102 9.34 4.05 -0.58
C ALA A 102 8.11 3.32 0.01
N ILE A 103 7.37 4.02 0.85
CA ILE A 103 6.23 3.48 1.58
C ILE A 103 4.94 4.15 1.11
N ILE A 104 3.88 3.35 0.97
CA ILE A 104 2.49 3.80 0.97
C ILE A 104 1.95 3.51 2.37
N LYS A 105 1.70 4.55 3.18
CA LYS A 105 1.18 4.36 4.54
C LYS A 105 -0.32 4.55 4.58
N GLN A 106 -1.03 3.52 5.05
CA GLN A 106 -2.47 3.59 5.25
C GLN A 106 -2.81 4.41 6.50
N ILE A 107 -3.69 5.39 6.31
CA ILE A 107 -4.34 6.19 7.35
C ILE A 107 -5.78 5.71 7.49
N LYS A 108 -6.16 5.35 8.71
CA LYS A 108 -7.48 4.77 9.01
C LYS A 108 -8.49 5.88 9.36
N ILE A 109 -9.45 6.15 8.48
CA ILE A 109 -10.52 7.15 8.67
C ILE A 109 -11.56 6.63 9.65
N ASN A 110 -11.62 7.25 10.83
CA ASN A 110 -12.59 6.94 11.88
C ASN A 110 -13.78 7.92 11.82
N GLU A 111 -14.86 7.53 11.18
CA GLU A 111 -16.07 8.37 11.05
C GLU A 111 -16.95 8.41 12.31
N ASN A 112 -16.55 7.74 13.41
CA ASN A 112 -17.29 7.75 14.67
C ASN A 112 -16.93 8.93 15.58
N ILE A 113 -16.07 9.84 15.14
CA ILE A 113 -15.69 11.06 15.83
C ILE A 113 -16.04 12.29 14.98
N PRO A 114 -16.21 13.48 15.60
CA PRO A 114 -16.47 14.71 14.86
C PRO A 114 -15.42 15.00 13.80
N LEU A 115 -15.85 15.58 12.67
CA LEU A 115 -14.95 15.85 11.52
C LEU A 115 -13.72 16.67 11.91
N ASN A 116 -13.90 17.74 12.70
CA ASN A 116 -12.78 18.58 13.12
C ASN A 116 -11.76 17.81 13.97
N GLU A 117 -12.22 16.92 14.83
CA GLU A 117 -11.34 16.07 15.61
C GLU A 117 -10.59 15.07 14.75
N LEU A 118 -11.29 14.47 13.77
CA LEU A 118 -10.68 13.58 12.79
C LEU A 118 -9.57 14.28 11.98
N LEU A 119 -9.85 15.48 11.44
CA LEU A 119 -8.87 16.24 10.67
C LEU A 119 -7.65 16.59 11.52
N ASN A 120 -7.84 17.05 12.76
CA ASN A 120 -6.75 17.35 13.69
C ASN A 120 -5.87 16.14 14.01
N GLN A 121 -6.41 14.91 13.94
CA GLN A 121 -5.64 13.69 14.13
C GLN A 121 -4.85 13.28 12.87
N ILE A 122 -5.46 13.38 11.68
CA ILE A 122 -4.88 12.79 10.47
C ILE A 122 -4.01 13.75 9.65
N GLU A 123 -4.29 15.06 9.68
CA GLU A 123 -3.45 16.02 8.92
C GLU A 123 -1.97 16.00 9.35
N PRO A 124 -1.62 15.99 10.65
CA PRO A 124 -0.21 15.87 11.06
C PRO A 124 0.43 14.52 10.63
N GLU A 125 -0.36 13.44 10.56
CA GLU A 125 0.13 12.15 10.09
C GLU A 125 0.43 12.18 8.59
N ILE A 126 -0.45 12.81 7.79
CA ILE A 126 -0.23 13.02 6.34
C ILE A 126 1.02 13.85 6.09
N GLU A 127 1.17 14.98 6.81
CA GLU A 127 2.33 15.85 6.69
C GLU A 127 3.62 15.09 6.97
N LYS A 128 3.65 14.30 8.02
CA LYS A 128 4.80 13.48 8.39
C LYS A 128 5.13 12.44 7.30
N ILE A 129 4.13 11.76 6.74
CA ILE A 129 4.30 10.81 5.65
C ILE A 129 4.93 11.51 4.43
N ASN A 130 4.41 12.70 4.07
CA ASN A 130 4.88 13.47 2.93
C ASN A 130 6.31 14.00 3.15
N GLN A 131 6.67 14.44 4.37
CA GLN A 131 8.02 14.88 4.72
C GLN A 131 9.08 13.77 4.53
N HIS A 132 8.68 12.50 4.66
CA HIS A 132 9.54 11.35 4.40
C HIS A 132 9.53 10.90 2.93
N ASN A 133 8.90 11.65 2.02
CA ASN A 133 8.68 11.26 0.61
C ASN A 133 7.92 9.93 0.47
N HIS A 134 7.03 9.66 1.39
CA HIS A 134 6.11 8.52 1.35
C HIS A 134 4.74 8.97 0.84
N ILE A 135 3.86 8.02 0.54
CA ILE A 135 2.52 8.27 0.00
C ILE A 135 1.49 7.95 1.10
N ALA A 136 0.60 8.90 1.40
CA ALA A 136 -0.53 8.65 2.27
C ALA A 136 -1.66 7.93 1.49
N LEU A 137 -2.30 6.94 2.11
CA LEU A 137 -3.44 6.21 1.56
C LEU A 137 -4.58 6.24 2.59
N LEU A 138 -5.70 6.83 2.23
CA LEU A 138 -6.88 6.86 3.10
C LEU A 138 -7.70 5.57 2.95
N ASP A 139 -8.06 4.93 4.06
CA ASP A 139 -8.96 3.78 4.07
C ASP A 139 -9.89 3.83 5.30
N LYS A 140 -11.07 3.25 5.20
CA LYS A 140 -12.03 3.23 6.31
C LYS A 140 -11.49 2.43 7.48
N LYS A 141 -11.61 2.97 8.70
CA LYS A 141 -11.32 2.22 9.93
C LYS A 141 -12.40 1.18 10.19
N ILE A 142 -12.03 -0.09 10.11
CA ILE A 142 -12.90 -1.22 10.46
C ILE A 142 -12.26 -1.98 11.60
N LYS A 143 -13.02 -2.27 12.64
CA LYS A 143 -12.51 -2.98 13.83
C LYS A 143 -12.00 -4.37 13.45
N GLY A 144 -10.75 -4.67 13.80
CA GLY A 144 -10.12 -5.98 13.57
C GLY A 144 -9.68 -6.24 12.12
N ILE A 145 -9.76 -5.25 11.22
CA ILE A 145 -9.32 -5.39 9.82
C ILE A 145 -8.19 -4.40 9.53
N HIS A 146 -7.09 -4.90 9.00
CA HIS A 146 -5.95 -4.10 8.53
C HIS A 146 -6.00 -3.94 7.00
N GLY A 147 -6.95 -3.09 6.53
CA GLY A 147 -7.15 -2.80 5.11
C GLY A 147 -8.03 -3.81 4.36
N GLY A 148 -8.58 -3.36 3.24
CA GLY A 148 -9.35 -4.22 2.33
C GLY A 148 -10.72 -4.66 2.84
N GLY A 149 -11.32 -3.92 3.76
CA GLY A 149 -12.66 -4.20 4.30
C GLY A 149 -13.82 -3.98 3.31
N GLY A 150 -13.54 -3.31 2.18
CA GLY A 150 -14.54 -3.10 1.13
C GLY A 150 -15.62 -2.08 1.46
N GLU A 151 -15.50 -1.37 2.58
CA GLU A 151 -16.43 -0.31 2.97
C GLU A 151 -15.92 1.06 2.53
N LYS A 152 -16.87 1.93 2.14
CA LYS A 152 -16.57 3.33 1.80
C LYS A 152 -16.54 4.17 3.06
N PHE A 153 -15.67 5.18 3.11
CA PHE A 153 -15.80 6.32 4.01
C PHE A 153 -16.36 7.54 3.25
N ASN A 154 -16.74 8.59 3.97
CA ASN A 154 -17.25 9.81 3.36
C ASN A 154 -16.16 10.53 2.54
N TRP A 155 -16.31 10.55 1.22
CA TRP A 155 -15.36 11.15 0.28
C TRP A 155 -15.18 12.66 0.43
N GLU A 156 -16.09 13.38 1.11
CA GLU A 156 -15.90 14.80 1.43
C GLU A 156 -14.67 15.00 2.33
N ILE A 157 -14.33 14.01 3.18
CA ILE A 157 -13.09 14.01 3.98
C ILE A 157 -11.88 14.05 3.05
N ALA A 158 -11.82 13.15 2.07
CA ALA A 158 -10.73 13.12 1.10
C ALA A 158 -10.65 14.43 0.31
N LYS A 159 -11.79 14.99 -0.11
CA LYS A 159 -11.87 16.26 -0.83
C LYS A 159 -11.35 17.45 0.00
N ILE A 160 -11.57 17.46 1.30
CA ILE A 160 -11.01 18.47 2.20
C ILE A 160 -9.49 18.33 2.26
N LEU A 161 -9.00 17.11 2.51
CA LEU A 161 -7.58 16.84 2.67
C LEU A 161 -6.76 17.08 1.40
N THR A 162 -7.29 16.76 0.22
CA THR A 162 -6.60 16.95 -1.07
C THR A 162 -6.42 18.41 -1.47
N LYS A 163 -7.01 19.36 -0.74
CA LYS A 163 -6.74 20.80 -0.96
C LYS A 163 -5.36 21.21 -0.45
N ASN A 164 -4.87 20.55 0.59
CA ASN A 164 -3.66 20.96 1.31
C ASN A 164 -2.56 19.85 1.29
N HIS A 165 -2.90 18.62 0.90
CA HIS A 165 -1.99 17.47 0.98
C HIS A 165 -1.94 16.69 -0.33
N GLU A 166 -0.79 16.06 -0.60
CA GLU A 166 -0.59 15.10 -1.70
C GLU A 166 -0.86 13.66 -1.22
N PHE A 167 -1.41 12.81 -2.13
CA PHE A 167 -1.76 11.43 -1.90
C PHE A 167 -1.28 10.50 -3.02
#